data_09b31fb8b28fc6ef3fb014453e1d7d08
#
_entry.id   09b31fb8b28fc6ef3fb014453e1d7d08
#
_cell.length_a   1.000
_cell.length_b   1.000
_cell.length_c   1.000
_cell.angle_alpha   90.00
_cell.angle_beta   90.00
_cell.angle_gamma   90.00
#
_symmetry.space_group_name_H-M   'P 1'
#
loop_
_entity.id
_entity.type
_entity.pdbx_description
1 polymer ?
#
loop_
_entity_poly.entity_id
_entity_poly.type
_entity_poly.pdbx_seq_one_letter_code
_entity_poly.pdbx_strand_id
1 'polypeptide(L)'
;MEHPLAMDVEAMRRAGYATVDALVARLADPEADPVLRRAGSADMRARLGGLPPEQPTDYGAVLARVLADVLPFAARTDHPGYLAFIPSFTTWPAALAELTAAAANPYCGAWLESAGPAQVELEVIDWFRGWLGLPAGTAGVLVNGGSAANLTALLVAREAAGGPSPDSVVYVSDQAHSSLARTARAMGLRPEQVRVLPTDGRWRLAPDTVAAAVRADRGAGRIPFAQIGRAPV
;
A
#
# COMPACT_ATOMS: atom_id res chain seq x y z
N MET A 1 21.18 -22.57 -25.33
CA MET A 1 20.70 -23.20 -24.09
C MET A 1 19.32 -22.61 -23.81
N GLU A 2 18.34 -23.44 -23.71
CA GLU A 2 16.98 -23.02 -23.35
C GLU A 2 16.95 -22.61 -21.86
N HIS A 3 16.28 -21.53 -21.53
CA HIS A 3 16.23 -21.07 -20.14
C HIS A 3 15.47 -22.09 -19.29
N PRO A 4 15.99 -22.52 -18.12
CA PRO A 4 15.40 -23.62 -17.35
C PRO A 4 13.97 -23.36 -16.85
N LEU A 5 13.51 -22.11 -16.84
CA LEU A 5 12.13 -21.71 -16.51
C LEU A 5 11.31 -21.37 -17.77
N ALA A 6 11.82 -21.61 -18.98
CA ALA A 6 11.05 -21.41 -20.20
C ALA A 6 9.89 -22.41 -20.26
N MET A 7 8.74 -21.93 -20.71
CA MET A 7 7.57 -22.75 -21.00
C MET A 7 7.21 -22.56 -22.47
N ASP A 8 6.83 -23.66 -23.15
CA ASP A 8 6.19 -23.52 -24.43
C ASP A 8 4.79 -22.91 -24.33
N VAL A 9 4.23 -22.50 -25.49
CA VAL A 9 2.93 -21.79 -25.51
C VAL A 9 1.81 -22.63 -24.87
N GLU A 10 1.81 -23.94 -25.09
CA GLU A 10 0.78 -24.81 -24.53
C GLU A 10 0.96 -25.02 -23.01
N ALA A 11 2.21 -25.11 -22.54
CA ALA A 11 2.50 -25.16 -21.12
C ALA A 11 2.10 -23.83 -20.41
N MET A 12 2.42 -22.65 -21.00
CA MET A 12 1.96 -21.35 -20.50
C MET A 12 0.44 -21.28 -20.39
N ARG A 13 -0.26 -21.73 -21.43
CA ARG A 13 -1.74 -21.74 -21.47
C ARG A 13 -2.32 -22.65 -20.39
N ARG A 14 -1.83 -23.89 -20.26
CA ARG A 14 -2.28 -24.81 -19.20
C ARG A 14 -2.03 -24.26 -17.81
N ALA A 15 -0.86 -23.72 -17.54
CA ALA A 15 -0.51 -23.11 -16.26
C ALA A 15 -1.41 -21.91 -15.94
N GLY A 16 -1.66 -21.05 -16.93
CA GLY A 16 -2.54 -19.89 -16.78
C GLY A 16 -3.98 -20.29 -16.44
N TYR A 17 -4.56 -21.22 -17.19
CA TYR A 17 -5.93 -21.70 -16.92
C TYR A 17 -6.03 -22.40 -15.56
N ALA A 18 -5.10 -23.27 -15.20
CA ALA A 18 -5.11 -23.92 -13.91
C ALA A 18 -5.05 -22.90 -12.74
N THR A 19 -4.27 -21.84 -12.90
CA THR A 19 -4.19 -20.77 -11.89
C THR A 19 -5.50 -20.00 -11.81
N VAL A 20 -6.07 -19.61 -12.96
CA VAL A 20 -7.36 -18.89 -13.01
C VAL A 20 -8.47 -19.74 -12.39
N ASP A 21 -8.60 -21.00 -12.75
CA ASP A 21 -9.62 -21.91 -12.24
C ASP A 21 -9.50 -22.06 -10.70
N ALA A 22 -8.29 -22.25 -10.19
CA ALA A 22 -8.05 -22.35 -8.75
C ALA A 22 -8.43 -21.07 -7.99
N LEU A 23 -8.12 -19.91 -8.54
CA LEU A 23 -8.45 -18.61 -7.93
C LEU A 23 -9.96 -18.34 -8.02
N VAL A 24 -10.61 -18.65 -9.14
CA VAL A 24 -12.06 -18.53 -9.28
C VAL A 24 -12.78 -19.43 -8.27
N ALA A 25 -12.35 -20.69 -8.13
CA ALA A 25 -12.91 -21.61 -7.15
C ALA A 25 -12.78 -21.06 -5.72
N ARG A 26 -11.63 -20.48 -5.37
CA ARG A 26 -11.41 -19.85 -4.06
C ARG A 26 -12.31 -18.64 -3.82
N LEU A 27 -12.53 -17.80 -4.83
CA LEU A 27 -13.35 -16.58 -4.71
C LEU A 27 -14.84 -16.86 -4.79
N ALA A 28 -15.25 -17.96 -5.42
CA ALA A 28 -16.65 -18.34 -5.53
C ALA A 28 -17.29 -18.73 -4.20
N ASP A 29 -16.48 -19.21 -3.24
CA ASP A 29 -16.97 -19.57 -1.90
C ASP A 29 -16.06 -18.93 -0.83
N PRO A 30 -16.30 -17.66 -0.46
CA PRO A 30 -15.51 -16.98 0.54
C PRO A 30 -15.65 -17.59 1.95
N GLU A 31 -16.71 -18.34 2.23
CA GLU A 31 -16.98 -18.95 3.54
C GLU A 31 -16.42 -20.38 3.68
N ALA A 32 -15.89 -20.97 2.61
CA ALA A 32 -15.31 -22.32 2.64
C ALA A 32 -14.12 -22.44 3.60
N ASP A 33 -13.40 -21.35 3.82
CA ASP A 33 -12.27 -21.27 4.76
C ASP A 33 -12.56 -20.29 5.89
N PRO A 34 -11.96 -20.46 7.08
CA PRO A 34 -12.10 -19.48 8.15
C PRO A 34 -11.49 -18.14 7.75
N VAL A 35 -12.02 -17.05 8.33
CA VAL A 35 -11.50 -15.66 8.12
C VAL A 35 -9.99 -15.57 8.30
N LEU A 36 -9.46 -16.30 9.28
CA LEU A 36 -8.04 -16.34 9.59
C LEU A 36 -7.65 -17.71 10.15
N ARG A 37 -6.68 -18.34 9.53
CA ARG A 37 -6.01 -19.53 10.06
C ARG A 37 -4.67 -19.10 10.65
N ARG A 38 -4.53 -19.27 11.97
CA ARG A 38 -3.28 -18.91 12.67
C ARG A 38 -2.25 -20.03 12.55
N ALA A 39 -1.00 -19.64 12.40
CA ALA A 39 0.16 -20.54 12.50
C ALA A 39 1.32 -19.81 13.15
N GLY A 40 2.13 -20.55 13.90
CA GLY A 40 3.37 -20.06 14.46
C GLY A 40 4.50 -20.01 13.43
N SER A 41 5.54 -19.25 13.71
CA SER A 41 6.72 -19.18 12.82
C SER A 41 7.37 -20.55 12.62
N ALA A 42 7.39 -21.42 13.65
CA ALA A 42 7.92 -22.78 13.56
C ALA A 42 7.10 -23.66 12.59
N ASP A 43 5.76 -23.57 12.69
CA ASP A 43 4.86 -24.33 11.82
C ASP A 43 5.01 -23.91 10.36
N MET A 44 5.09 -22.59 10.10
CA MET A 44 5.28 -22.08 8.75
C MET A 44 6.67 -22.45 8.20
N ARG A 45 7.68 -22.46 9.03
CA ARG A 45 9.03 -22.91 8.63
C ARG A 45 9.04 -24.40 8.30
N ALA A 46 8.34 -25.22 9.05
CA ALA A 46 8.23 -26.66 8.76
C ALA A 46 7.51 -26.92 7.42
N ARG A 47 6.52 -26.10 7.05
CA ARG A 47 5.78 -26.22 5.78
C ARG A 47 6.53 -25.67 4.58
N LEU A 48 7.15 -24.51 4.72
CA LEU A 48 7.68 -23.72 3.61
C LEU A 48 9.22 -23.66 3.60
N GLY A 49 9.86 -23.94 4.72
CA GLY A 49 11.32 -23.91 4.84
C GLY A 49 11.99 -25.03 4.06
N GLY A 50 13.30 -24.88 3.89
CA GLY A 50 14.17 -25.83 3.19
C GLY A 50 15.29 -25.08 2.46
N LEU A 51 16.17 -25.85 1.81
CA LEU A 51 17.18 -25.30 0.91
C LEU A 51 16.52 -24.92 -0.43
N PRO A 52 17.08 -23.96 -1.18
CA PRO A 52 16.65 -23.69 -2.54
C PRO A 52 16.71 -24.96 -3.38
N PRO A 53 15.72 -25.25 -4.22
CA PRO A 53 15.78 -26.42 -5.10
C PRO A 53 16.89 -26.25 -6.15
N GLU A 54 17.69 -27.30 -6.34
CA GLU A 54 18.73 -27.34 -7.36
C GLU A 54 18.17 -27.54 -8.77
N GLN A 55 16.96 -28.05 -8.88
CA GLN A 55 16.30 -28.35 -10.15
C GLN A 55 14.94 -27.65 -10.25
N PRO A 56 14.48 -27.30 -11.46
CA PRO A 56 13.15 -26.75 -11.66
C PRO A 56 12.07 -27.71 -11.15
N THR A 57 11.02 -27.14 -10.57
CA THR A 57 9.85 -27.88 -10.09
C THR A 57 8.68 -27.68 -11.08
N ASP A 58 7.89 -28.72 -11.30
CA ASP A 58 6.68 -28.60 -12.10
C ASP A 58 5.74 -27.51 -11.57
N TYR A 59 5.21 -26.69 -12.48
CA TYR A 59 4.35 -25.55 -12.10
C TYR A 59 3.11 -25.98 -11.33
N GLY A 60 2.47 -27.10 -11.75
CA GLY A 60 1.28 -27.61 -11.05
C GLY A 60 1.57 -28.00 -9.61
N ALA A 61 2.75 -28.59 -9.34
CA ALA A 61 3.19 -28.92 -7.99
C ALA A 61 3.44 -27.65 -7.15
N VAL A 62 4.02 -26.60 -7.74
CA VAL A 62 4.21 -25.31 -7.07
C VAL A 62 2.87 -24.66 -6.78
N LEU A 63 1.95 -24.61 -7.74
CA LEU A 63 0.61 -24.05 -7.55
C LEU A 63 -0.15 -24.81 -6.45
N ALA A 64 -0.13 -26.13 -6.47
CA ALA A 64 -0.77 -26.96 -5.43
C ALA A 64 -0.22 -26.63 -4.04
N ARG A 65 1.10 -26.46 -3.91
CA ARG A 65 1.74 -26.06 -2.64
C ARG A 65 1.32 -24.66 -2.20
N VAL A 66 1.24 -23.69 -3.11
CA VAL A 66 0.74 -22.34 -2.78
C VAL A 66 -0.69 -22.39 -2.26
N LEU A 67 -1.56 -23.17 -2.93
CA LEU A 67 -2.96 -23.32 -2.53
C LEU A 67 -3.13 -24.04 -1.18
N ALA A 68 -2.27 -25.00 -0.85
CA ALA A 68 -2.36 -25.79 0.37
C ALA A 68 -1.61 -25.16 1.58
N ASP A 69 -0.44 -24.57 1.35
CA ASP A 69 0.49 -24.19 2.41
C ASP A 69 0.68 -22.68 2.57
N VAL A 70 0.26 -21.86 1.61
CA VAL A 70 0.42 -20.40 1.66
C VAL A 70 -0.92 -19.70 1.81
N LEU A 71 -1.82 -19.84 0.85
CA LEU A 71 -3.07 -19.10 0.80
C LEU A 71 -4.01 -19.36 1.99
N PRO A 72 -4.10 -20.56 2.60
CA PRO A 72 -4.94 -20.77 3.76
C PRO A 72 -4.50 -20.01 5.02
N PHE A 73 -3.24 -19.54 5.06
CA PHE A 73 -2.69 -18.76 6.17
C PHE A 73 -2.68 -17.25 5.90
N ALA A 74 -3.20 -16.81 4.76
CA ALA A 74 -3.55 -15.42 4.51
C ALA A 74 -4.97 -15.13 5.02
N ALA A 75 -5.18 -13.95 5.63
CA ALA A 75 -6.53 -13.56 6.02
C ALA A 75 -7.44 -13.43 4.79
N ARG A 76 -8.66 -13.99 4.90
CA ARG A 76 -9.72 -13.91 3.87
C ARG A 76 -10.41 -12.55 3.96
N THR A 77 -9.86 -11.54 3.29
CA THR A 77 -10.45 -10.17 3.26
C THR A 77 -11.78 -10.10 2.52
N ASP A 78 -12.06 -11.10 1.69
CA ASP A 78 -13.32 -11.33 0.97
C ASP A 78 -14.39 -12.06 1.81
N HIS A 79 -14.05 -12.60 2.98
CA HIS A 79 -14.98 -13.32 3.84
C HIS A 79 -15.96 -12.35 4.54
N PRO A 80 -17.29 -12.63 4.57
CA PRO A 80 -18.29 -11.76 5.19
C PRO A 80 -18.02 -11.46 6.68
N GLY A 81 -17.36 -12.37 7.41
CA GLY A 81 -16.97 -12.19 8.80
C GLY A 81 -15.65 -11.42 9.01
N TYR A 82 -15.03 -10.88 7.97
CA TYR A 82 -13.80 -10.09 8.10
C TYR A 82 -14.13 -8.67 8.54
N LEU A 83 -13.99 -8.39 9.84
CA LEU A 83 -14.37 -7.13 10.47
C LEU A 83 -13.15 -6.39 11.08
N ALA A 84 -11.94 -6.71 10.64
CA ALA A 84 -10.71 -6.13 11.16
C ALA A 84 -10.00 -5.28 10.11
N PHE A 85 -9.29 -4.24 10.58
CA PHE A 85 -8.54 -3.30 9.73
C PHE A 85 -9.44 -2.59 8.70
N ILE A 86 -8.90 -2.09 7.60
CA ILE A 86 -9.66 -1.43 6.52
C ILE A 86 -9.05 -1.81 5.16
N PRO A 87 -8.78 -3.08 4.87
CA PRO A 87 -8.36 -3.48 3.54
C PRO A 87 -9.56 -3.59 2.61
N SER A 88 -9.36 -3.36 1.33
CA SER A 88 -10.28 -3.82 0.28
C SER A 88 -9.96 -5.25 -0.10
N PHE A 89 -10.98 -6.05 -0.40
CA PHE A 89 -10.78 -7.29 -1.13
C PHE A 89 -10.56 -6.99 -2.62
N THR A 90 -9.87 -7.91 -3.29
CA THR A 90 -9.61 -7.79 -4.73
C THR A 90 -10.89 -8.04 -5.53
N THR A 91 -11.20 -7.18 -6.50
CA THR A 91 -12.20 -7.50 -7.52
C THR A 91 -11.55 -8.35 -8.63
N TRP A 92 -12.34 -9.21 -9.28
CA TRP A 92 -11.80 -10.06 -10.35
C TRP A 92 -11.17 -9.27 -11.51
N PRO A 93 -11.80 -8.18 -12.01
CA PRO A 93 -11.14 -7.32 -13.02
C PRO A 93 -9.79 -6.77 -12.56
N ALA A 94 -9.64 -6.39 -11.29
CA ALA A 94 -8.37 -5.91 -10.76
C ALA A 94 -7.29 -7.01 -10.75
N ALA A 95 -7.65 -8.25 -10.38
CA ALA A 95 -6.72 -9.39 -10.43
C ALA A 95 -6.24 -9.68 -11.87
N LEU A 96 -7.13 -9.57 -12.86
CA LEU A 96 -6.77 -9.73 -14.27
C LEU A 96 -5.91 -8.57 -14.79
N ALA A 97 -6.15 -7.34 -14.30
CA ALA A 97 -5.31 -6.18 -14.63
C ALA A 97 -3.88 -6.36 -14.07
N GLU A 98 -3.74 -6.84 -12.85
CA GLU A 98 -2.42 -7.16 -12.26
C GLU A 98 -1.70 -8.27 -13.03
N LEU A 99 -2.41 -9.32 -13.45
CA LEU A 99 -1.85 -10.36 -14.32
C LEU A 99 -1.34 -9.77 -15.64
N THR A 100 -2.11 -8.88 -16.25
CA THR A 100 -1.74 -8.20 -17.49
C THR A 100 -0.51 -7.32 -17.31
N ALA A 101 -0.49 -6.53 -16.23
CA ALA A 101 0.62 -5.66 -15.89
C ALA A 101 1.90 -6.46 -15.59
N ALA A 102 1.79 -7.57 -14.84
CA ALA A 102 2.92 -8.46 -14.55
C ALA A 102 3.49 -9.12 -15.80
N ALA A 103 2.62 -9.55 -16.73
CA ALA A 103 3.03 -10.16 -17.99
C ALA A 103 3.70 -9.16 -18.96
N ALA A 104 3.19 -7.93 -19.03
CA ALA A 104 3.76 -6.87 -19.87
C ALA A 104 4.99 -6.22 -19.24
N ASN A 105 5.08 -6.22 -17.92
CA ASN A 105 6.16 -5.64 -17.12
C ASN A 105 6.58 -4.22 -17.58
N PRO A 106 5.66 -3.24 -17.73
CA PRO A 106 5.98 -1.93 -18.26
C PRO A 106 6.83 -1.12 -17.28
N TYR A 107 7.85 -0.45 -17.77
CA TYR A 107 8.62 0.51 -16.99
C TYR A 107 8.02 1.91 -17.10
N CYS A 108 7.25 2.33 -16.10
CA CYS A 108 6.55 3.63 -16.12
C CYS A 108 7.43 4.84 -15.70
N GLY A 109 8.73 4.65 -15.51
CA GLY A 109 9.66 5.71 -15.10
C GLY A 109 10.04 6.67 -16.23
N ALA A 110 9.79 6.33 -17.50
CA ALA A 110 10.07 7.16 -18.65
C ALA A 110 8.92 7.08 -19.66
N TRP A 111 8.47 8.25 -20.11
CA TRP A 111 7.41 8.36 -21.13
C TRP A 111 7.75 7.62 -22.42
N LEU A 112 9.00 7.71 -22.86
CA LEU A 112 9.48 7.07 -24.09
C LEU A 112 9.24 5.54 -24.09
N GLU A 113 9.34 4.91 -22.93
CA GLU A 113 9.27 3.44 -22.79
C GLU A 113 7.86 2.96 -22.46
N SER A 114 7.02 3.82 -21.88
CA SER A 114 5.70 3.41 -21.37
C SER A 114 4.65 4.52 -21.45
N ALA A 115 4.54 5.21 -22.58
CA ALA A 115 3.58 6.30 -22.76
C ALA A 115 2.13 5.87 -22.45
N GLY A 116 1.70 4.67 -22.89
CA GLY A 116 0.36 4.15 -22.60
C GLY A 116 0.08 3.95 -21.11
N PRO A 117 0.86 3.11 -20.39
CA PRO A 117 0.71 2.94 -18.95
C PRO A 117 0.84 4.23 -18.15
N ALA A 118 1.79 5.13 -18.50
CA ALA A 118 1.95 6.42 -17.85
C ALA A 118 0.71 7.32 -18.06
N GLN A 119 0.11 7.34 -19.27
CA GLN A 119 -1.11 8.09 -19.50
C GLN A 119 -2.29 7.55 -18.68
N VAL A 120 -2.42 6.23 -18.52
CA VAL A 120 -3.47 5.66 -17.68
C VAL A 120 -3.35 6.14 -16.23
N GLU A 121 -2.14 6.21 -15.68
CA GLU A 121 -1.91 6.78 -14.35
C GLU A 121 -2.38 8.23 -14.26
N LEU A 122 -2.02 9.06 -15.23
CA LEU A 122 -2.41 10.47 -15.27
C LEU A 122 -3.94 10.65 -15.37
N GLU A 123 -4.63 9.84 -16.17
CA GLU A 123 -6.10 9.86 -16.26
C GLU A 123 -6.76 9.50 -14.93
N VAL A 124 -6.26 8.47 -14.25
CA VAL A 124 -6.78 8.07 -12.94
C VAL A 124 -6.56 9.18 -11.90
N ILE A 125 -5.40 9.84 -11.91
CA ILE A 125 -5.13 10.99 -11.04
C ILE A 125 -6.09 12.15 -11.34
N ASP A 126 -6.38 12.43 -12.61
CA ASP A 126 -7.35 13.45 -13.02
C ASP A 126 -8.78 13.13 -12.57
N TRP A 127 -9.18 11.85 -12.59
CA TRP A 127 -10.46 11.44 -12.01
C TRP A 127 -10.51 11.71 -10.50
N PHE A 128 -9.48 11.32 -9.75
CA PHE A 128 -9.40 11.63 -8.32
C PHE A 128 -9.42 13.13 -8.04
N ARG A 129 -8.71 13.93 -8.83
CA ARG A 129 -8.76 15.39 -8.75
C ARG A 129 -10.20 15.91 -8.87
N GLY A 130 -10.94 15.43 -9.87
CA GLY A 130 -12.33 15.82 -10.10
C GLY A 130 -13.26 15.39 -8.97
N TRP A 131 -13.17 14.12 -8.52
CA TRP A 131 -14.01 13.59 -7.44
C TRP A 131 -13.77 14.29 -6.09
N LEU A 132 -12.55 14.72 -5.84
CA LEU A 132 -12.17 15.40 -4.60
C LEU A 132 -12.36 16.93 -4.68
N GLY A 133 -12.76 17.47 -5.82
CA GLY A 133 -12.92 18.91 -6.01
C GLY A 133 -11.60 19.69 -5.88
N LEU A 134 -10.47 19.09 -6.23
CA LEU A 134 -9.16 19.74 -6.14
C LEU A 134 -8.97 20.74 -7.28
N PRO A 135 -8.15 21.82 -7.07
CA PRO A 135 -7.89 22.83 -8.08
C PRO A 135 -7.34 22.25 -9.40
N ALA A 136 -7.63 22.93 -10.50
CA ALA A 136 -7.01 22.63 -11.79
C ALA A 136 -5.47 22.73 -11.67
N GLY A 137 -4.76 21.77 -12.30
CA GLY A 137 -3.30 21.69 -12.20
C GLY A 137 -2.77 20.96 -10.95
N THR A 138 -3.64 20.49 -10.03
CA THR A 138 -3.19 19.57 -8.98
C THR A 138 -2.65 18.30 -9.62
N ALA A 139 -1.40 17.98 -9.33
CA ALA A 139 -0.73 16.77 -9.75
C ALA A 139 -0.78 15.71 -8.64
N GLY A 140 -0.51 14.46 -9.01
CA GLY A 140 -0.45 13.34 -8.09
C GLY A 140 0.49 12.25 -8.59
N VAL A 141 0.65 11.22 -7.80
CA VAL A 141 1.39 10.01 -8.13
C VAL A 141 0.79 8.81 -7.39
N LEU A 142 0.68 7.67 -8.05
CA LEU A 142 0.32 6.42 -7.41
C LEU A 142 1.57 5.77 -6.80
N VAL A 143 1.43 5.27 -5.57
CA VAL A 143 2.54 4.69 -4.82
C VAL A 143 2.11 3.40 -4.11
N ASN A 144 3.08 2.60 -3.68
CA ASN A 144 2.84 1.33 -2.98
C ASN A 144 2.31 1.54 -1.56
N GLY A 145 1.02 1.79 -1.45
CA GLY A 145 0.27 1.83 -0.20
C GLY A 145 0.41 3.13 0.60
N GLY A 146 -0.45 3.29 1.61
CA GLY A 146 -0.60 4.52 2.39
C GLY A 146 0.66 4.97 3.13
N SER A 147 1.57 4.08 3.50
CA SER A 147 2.85 4.48 4.12
C SER A 147 3.74 5.24 3.15
N ALA A 148 3.83 4.78 1.90
CA ALA A 148 4.58 5.49 0.86
C ALA A 148 3.89 6.80 0.48
N ALA A 149 2.54 6.83 0.41
CA ALA A 149 1.76 8.03 0.18
C ALA A 149 2.01 9.09 1.26
N ASN A 150 2.00 8.71 2.54
CA ASN A 150 2.30 9.60 3.66
C ASN A 150 3.75 10.14 3.57
N LEU A 151 4.72 9.30 3.21
CA LEU A 151 6.10 9.73 3.03
C LEU A 151 6.22 10.75 1.90
N THR A 152 5.63 10.45 0.74
CA THR A 152 5.66 11.34 -0.42
C THR A 152 5.01 12.69 -0.09
N ALA A 153 3.82 12.67 0.52
CA ALA A 153 3.09 13.90 0.89
C ALA A 153 3.89 14.77 1.88
N LEU A 154 4.50 14.16 2.90
CA LEU A 154 5.31 14.91 3.88
C LEU A 154 6.62 15.45 3.27
N LEU A 155 7.25 14.71 2.37
CA LEU A 155 8.43 15.20 1.64
C LEU A 155 8.07 16.43 0.80
N VAL A 156 6.98 16.35 0.02
CA VAL A 156 6.51 17.47 -0.80
C VAL A 156 6.16 18.68 0.07
N ALA A 157 5.43 18.48 1.17
CA ALA A 157 5.07 19.55 2.09
C ALA A 157 6.31 20.22 2.72
N ARG A 158 7.32 19.44 3.10
CA ARG A 158 8.58 19.97 3.64
C ARG A 158 9.34 20.80 2.62
N GLU A 159 9.49 20.27 1.40
CA GLU A 159 10.18 21.01 0.31
C GLU A 159 9.44 22.31 -0.02
N ALA A 160 8.11 22.30 -0.08
CA ALA A 160 7.31 23.51 -0.30
C ALA A 160 7.45 24.55 0.85
N ALA A 161 7.81 24.11 2.06
CA ALA A 161 8.07 24.98 3.20
C ALA A 161 9.53 25.48 3.33
N GLY A 162 10.36 25.24 2.32
CA GLY A 162 11.77 25.69 2.27
C GLY A 162 12.79 24.61 2.55
N GLY A 163 12.39 23.33 2.54
CA GLY A 163 13.28 22.19 2.67
C GLY A 163 13.57 21.75 4.11
N PRO A 164 14.59 20.92 4.32
CA PRO A 164 14.98 20.42 5.64
C PRO A 164 15.47 21.55 6.55
N SER A 165 14.90 21.65 7.76
CA SER A 165 15.34 22.60 8.79
C SER A 165 15.26 21.97 10.19
N PRO A 166 16.18 22.27 11.10
CA PRO A 166 16.07 21.86 12.50
C PRO A 166 14.84 22.46 13.20
N ASP A 167 14.28 23.52 12.65
CA ASP A 167 13.12 24.23 13.18
C ASP A 167 11.79 23.77 12.55
N SER A 168 11.82 22.92 11.53
CA SER A 168 10.62 22.35 10.91
C SER A 168 9.83 21.52 11.91
N VAL A 169 8.50 21.70 11.96
CA VAL A 169 7.59 20.91 12.81
C VAL A 169 6.40 20.41 12.02
N VAL A 170 5.96 19.19 12.33
CA VAL A 170 4.75 18.54 11.78
C VAL A 170 3.79 18.22 12.91
N TYR A 171 2.49 18.35 12.67
CA TYR A 171 1.44 18.06 13.65
C TYR A 171 0.69 16.80 13.27
N VAL A 172 0.49 15.94 14.24
CA VAL A 172 -0.28 14.69 14.12
C VAL A 172 -1.22 14.55 15.32
N SER A 173 -2.34 13.87 15.18
CA SER A 173 -3.15 13.52 16.34
C SER A 173 -2.55 12.34 17.10
N ASP A 174 -2.93 12.17 18.37
CA ASP A 174 -2.62 10.99 19.18
C ASP A 174 -3.28 9.70 18.65
N GLN A 175 -4.23 9.82 17.71
CA GLN A 175 -4.87 8.73 16.99
C GLN A 175 -4.28 8.50 15.59
N ALA A 176 -3.19 9.16 15.25
CA ALA A 176 -2.59 9.06 13.93
C ALA A 176 -2.00 7.68 13.67
N HIS A 177 -2.14 7.20 12.44
CA HIS A 177 -1.57 5.92 12.04
C HIS A 177 -0.04 5.89 12.23
N SER A 178 0.49 4.78 12.71
CA SER A 178 1.92 4.60 13.05
C SER A 178 2.89 4.89 11.89
N SER A 179 2.42 4.86 10.65
CA SER A 179 3.24 5.23 9.47
C SER A 179 3.77 6.65 9.56
N LEU A 180 3.04 7.59 10.19
CA LEU A 180 3.46 8.98 10.29
C LEU A 180 4.71 9.14 11.15
N ALA A 181 4.76 8.46 12.30
CA ALA A 181 5.95 8.46 13.15
C ALA A 181 7.14 7.76 12.46
N ARG A 182 6.89 6.70 11.68
CA ARG A 182 7.94 6.05 10.86
C ARG A 182 8.44 6.97 9.75
N THR A 183 7.52 7.63 9.05
CA THR A 183 7.85 8.60 8.00
C THR A 183 8.67 9.76 8.56
N ALA A 184 8.27 10.35 9.67
CA ALA A 184 9.01 11.44 10.31
C ALA A 184 10.46 11.03 10.60
N ARG A 185 10.67 9.83 11.17
CA ARG A 185 12.02 9.29 11.40
C ARG A 185 12.78 9.04 10.10
N ALA A 186 12.15 8.47 9.09
CA ALA A 186 12.78 8.25 7.78
C ALA A 186 13.20 9.54 7.09
N MET A 187 12.48 10.63 7.34
CA MET A 187 12.81 11.99 6.89
C MET A 187 13.90 12.67 7.73
N GLY A 188 14.40 12.04 8.80
CA GLY A 188 15.39 12.59 9.71
C GLY A 188 14.81 13.62 10.71
N LEU A 189 13.50 13.67 10.90
CA LEU A 189 12.88 14.52 11.93
C LEU A 189 13.16 13.94 13.32
N ARG A 190 13.57 14.79 14.24
CA ARG A 190 13.74 14.47 15.65
C ARG A 190 12.36 14.36 16.35
N PRO A 191 12.24 13.63 17.47
CA PRO A 191 10.97 13.48 18.19
C PRO A 191 10.28 14.82 18.53
N GLU A 192 11.06 15.83 18.92
CA GLU A 192 10.54 17.15 19.24
C GLU A 192 10.01 17.95 18.05
N GLN A 193 10.31 17.53 16.83
CA GLN A 193 9.76 18.11 15.59
C GLN A 193 8.40 17.53 15.22
N VAL A 194 7.98 16.44 15.89
CA VAL A 194 6.68 15.79 15.68
C VAL A 194 5.76 16.15 16.86
N ARG A 195 4.83 17.06 16.63
CA ARG A 195 3.87 17.51 17.63
C ARG A 195 2.67 16.56 17.65
N VAL A 196 2.58 15.74 18.68
CA VAL A 196 1.41 14.89 18.90
C VAL A 196 0.38 15.69 19.66
N LEU A 197 -0.76 15.98 19.03
CA LEU A 197 -1.84 16.77 19.59
C LEU A 197 -2.96 15.87 20.11
N PRO A 198 -3.55 16.20 21.28
CA PRO A 198 -4.62 15.40 21.86
C PRO A 198 -5.92 15.54 21.07
N THR A 199 -6.64 14.42 20.95
CA THR A 199 -8.02 14.41 20.45
C THR A 199 -9.02 14.58 21.59
N ASP A 200 -10.25 14.97 21.26
CA ASP A 200 -11.36 15.06 22.22
C ASP A 200 -11.93 13.66 22.56
N GLY A 201 -12.91 13.60 23.46
CA GLY A 201 -13.59 12.36 23.86
C GLY A 201 -14.37 11.65 22.73
N ARG A 202 -14.44 12.25 21.55
CA ARG A 202 -15.00 11.68 20.32
C ARG A 202 -13.91 11.38 19.28
N TRP A 203 -12.66 11.32 19.69
CA TRP A 203 -11.48 11.04 18.85
C TRP A 203 -11.27 12.06 17.71
N ARG A 204 -11.70 13.33 17.90
CA ARG A 204 -11.55 14.40 16.92
C ARG A 204 -10.42 15.32 17.31
N LEU A 205 -9.57 15.68 16.36
CA LEU A 205 -8.57 16.74 16.54
C LEU A 205 -9.24 18.10 16.31
N ALA A 206 -9.44 18.88 17.37
CA ALA A 206 -10.11 20.16 17.28
C ALA A 206 -9.25 21.20 16.52
N PRO A 207 -9.83 21.99 15.59
CA PRO A 207 -9.11 23.02 14.85
C PRO A 207 -8.39 24.03 15.76
N ASP A 208 -9.02 24.41 16.86
CA ASP A 208 -8.43 25.35 17.82
C ASP A 208 -7.18 24.80 18.50
N THR A 209 -7.13 23.50 18.78
CA THR A 209 -5.94 22.82 19.31
C THR A 209 -4.77 22.93 18.32
N VAL A 210 -5.04 22.68 17.03
CA VAL A 210 -4.04 22.82 15.97
C VAL A 210 -3.59 24.28 15.84
N ALA A 211 -4.55 25.21 15.77
CA ALA A 211 -4.26 26.62 15.61
C ALA A 211 -3.44 27.19 16.79
N ALA A 212 -3.73 26.76 18.02
CA ALA A 212 -2.96 27.17 19.21
C ALA A 212 -1.52 26.65 19.15
N ALA A 213 -1.32 25.37 18.79
CA ALA A 213 0.00 24.77 18.65
C ALA A 213 0.82 25.46 17.54
N VAL A 214 0.22 25.74 16.38
CA VAL A 214 0.87 26.45 15.28
C VAL A 214 1.29 27.87 15.70
N ARG A 215 0.42 28.62 16.42
CA ARG A 215 0.77 29.97 16.93
C ARG A 215 1.93 29.92 17.92
N ALA A 216 1.91 28.97 18.84
CA ALA A 216 2.98 28.78 19.82
C ALA A 216 4.32 28.47 19.17
N ASP A 217 4.33 27.53 18.25
CA ASP A 217 5.56 27.12 17.52
C ASP A 217 6.10 28.28 16.65
N ARG A 218 5.24 29.00 15.93
CA ARG A 218 5.65 30.20 15.19
C ARG A 218 6.23 31.28 16.09
N GLY A 219 5.63 31.52 17.25
CA GLY A 219 6.15 32.45 18.26
C GLY A 219 7.51 32.03 18.82
N ALA A 220 7.82 30.74 18.81
CA ALA A 220 9.11 30.17 19.20
C ALA A 220 10.12 30.04 18.02
N GLY A 221 9.85 30.63 16.85
CA GLY A 221 10.72 30.58 15.69
C GLY A 221 10.69 29.26 14.93
N ARG A 222 9.73 28.37 15.20
CA ARG A 222 9.57 27.10 14.49
C ARG A 222 8.86 27.31 13.15
N ILE A 223 9.06 26.35 12.24
CA ILE A 223 8.50 26.33 10.88
C ILE A 223 7.44 25.22 10.79
N PRO A 224 6.15 25.49 11.02
CA PRO A 224 5.07 24.56 10.76
C PRO A 224 4.98 24.24 9.25
N PHE A 225 5.22 22.99 8.86
CA PHE A 225 5.21 22.64 7.44
C PHE A 225 4.05 21.71 7.03
N ALA A 226 3.52 20.92 7.96
CA ALA A 226 2.37 20.06 7.68
C ALA A 226 1.55 19.75 8.92
N GLN A 227 0.25 19.50 8.70
CA GLN A 227 -0.64 18.89 9.67
C GLN A 227 -1.30 17.69 9.00
N ILE A 228 -1.29 16.54 9.68
CA ILE A 228 -1.87 15.31 9.18
C ILE A 228 -2.98 14.87 10.12
N GLY A 229 -4.12 14.66 9.54
CA GLY A 229 -5.36 14.32 10.19
C GLY A 229 -6.49 15.18 9.63
N ARG A 230 -7.68 14.62 9.62
CA ARG A 230 -8.86 15.37 9.18
C ARG A 230 -9.26 16.32 10.30
N ALA A 231 -9.09 17.61 10.10
CA ALA A 231 -9.88 18.58 10.83
C ALA A 231 -11.34 18.44 10.39
N PRO A 232 -12.31 18.37 11.28
CA PRO A 232 -13.70 18.51 10.87
C PRO A 232 -13.86 19.87 10.18
N VAL A 233 -14.42 19.83 8.99
CA VAL A 233 -14.88 21.02 8.24
C VAL A 233 -16.11 21.56 8.96
#